data_d3ecdfa71a4c6211baa5f006625977b1
#
_entry.id   d3ecdfa71a4c6211baa5f006625977b1
#
_cell.length_a   1.000
_cell.length_b   1.000
_cell.length_c   1.000
_cell.angle_alpha   90.00
_cell.angle_beta   90.00
_cell.angle_gamma   90.00
#
_symmetry.space_group_name_H-M   'P 1'
#
loop_
_entity.id
_entity.type
_entity.pdbx_description
1 polymer ?
#
loop_
_entity_poly.entity_id
_entity_poly.type
_entity_poly.pdbx_seq_one_letter_code
_entity_poly.pdbx_strand_id
1 'polypeptide(L)'
;MKLWKKYYLNDLSRYGDVKVEKNVRELFKYFRKCQFSSNKLLSLVNRFFFRNIKRKLAVELNGKTDIDEGLYFGHAYGITINSGVKIGKNCNIHKGVMIGQENRGKRKGTPVIGDEVWIGINACIVGKINIGNDVLIAPNSFVNCDVPSHSIVFGNPCIIKSRDNATEGYINNKVK
;
A
#
# COMPACT_ATOMS: atom_id res chain seq x y z
N MET A 1 20.72 2.25 13.49
CA MET A 1 19.47 1.42 13.53
C MET A 1 19.37 0.66 12.21
N LYS A 2 18.96 -0.65 12.22
CA LYS A 2 18.79 -1.44 10.97
C LYS A 2 17.67 -0.82 10.12
N LEU A 3 17.81 -0.78 8.79
CA LEU A 3 16.87 -0.13 7.87
C LEU A 3 15.43 -0.67 8.00
N TRP A 4 15.26 -2.00 8.08
CA TRP A 4 13.93 -2.59 8.28
C TRP A 4 13.24 -2.09 9.56
N LYS A 5 14.02 -1.79 10.63
CA LYS A 5 13.47 -1.31 11.90
C LYS A 5 13.02 0.16 11.79
N LYS A 6 13.77 0.98 11.02
CA LYS A 6 13.35 2.36 10.70
C LYS A 6 11.98 2.37 10.02
N TYR A 7 11.85 1.63 8.92
CA TYR A 7 10.61 1.55 8.15
C TYR A 7 9.44 1.01 8.99
N TYR A 8 9.68 -0.05 9.76
CA TYR A 8 8.67 -0.61 10.67
C TYR A 8 8.17 0.41 11.71
N LEU A 9 9.06 1.18 12.32
CA LEU A 9 8.69 2.21 13.29
C LEU A 9 7.93 3.36 12.62
N ASN A 10 8.33 3.75 11.43
CA ASN A 10 7.64 4.76 10.63
C ASN A 10 6.24 4.31 10.19
N ASP A 11 6.06 3.03 9.85
CA ASP A 11 4.72 2.48 9.58
C ASP A 11 3.84 2.53 10.84
N LEU A 12 4.38 2.19 12.00
CA LEU A 12 3.63 2.23 13.24
C LEU A 12 3.30 3.65 13.71
N SER A 13 4.18 4.62 13.50
CA SER A 13 3.94 6.02 13.89
C SER A 13 2.75 6.64 13.16
N ARG A 14 2.40 6.11 11.97
CA ARG A 14 1.21 6.53 11.21
C ARG A 14 -0.11 6.35 11.97
N TYR A 15 -0.14 5.44 12.94
CA TYR A 15 -1.35 5.19 13.75
C TYR A 15 -1.53 6.19 14.91
N GLY A 16 -0.55 7.05 15.20
CA GLY A 16 -0.61 8.00 16.32
C GLY A 16 -0.86 7.29 17.65
N ASP A 17 -1.84 7.75 18.39
CA ASP A 17 -2.21 7.20 19.71
C ASP A 17 -3.12 5.96 19.62
N VAL A 18 -3.52 5.58 18.41
CA VAL A 18 -4.36 4.39 18.21
C VAL A 18 -3.56 3.12 18.40
N LYS A 19 -4.02 2.24 19.28
CA LYS A 19 -3.38 0.94 19.53
C LYS A 19 -3.46 0.06 18.28
N VAL A 20 -2.31 -0.17 17.67
CA VAL A 20 -2.21 -1.07 16.49
C VAL A 20 -2.44 -2.52 16.93
N GLU A 21 -3.35 -3.22 16.27
CA GLU A 21 -3.62 -4.62 16.49
C GLU A 21 -2.35 -5.50 16.35
N LYS A 22 -2.25 -6.55 17.18
CA LYS A 22 -1.10 -7.45 17.20
C LYS A 22 -0.78 -8.03 15.82
N ASN A 23 -1.79 -8.49 15.09
CA ASN A 23 -1.59 -9.11 13.78
C ASN A 23 -1.07 -8.09 12.74
N VAL A 24 -1.54 -6.85 12.78
CA VAL A 24 -1.08 -5.77 11.90
C VAL A 24 0.39 -5.40 12.21
N ARG A 25 0.73 -5.30 13.51
CA ARG A 25 2.12 -5.07 13.93
C ARG A 25 3.07 -6.17 13.46
N GLU A 26 2.68 -7.43 13.60
CA GLU A 26 3.47 -8.57 13.13
C GLU A 26 3.56 -8.61 11.59
N LEU A 27 2.49 -8.22 10.88
CA LEU A 27 2.49 -8.10 9.41
C LEU A 27 3.56 -7.11 8.96
N PHE A 28 3.54 -5.87 9.45
CA PHE A 28 4.54 -4.85 9.12
C PHE A 28 5.96 -5.30 9.49
N LYS A 29 6.16 -5.83 10.70
CA LYS A 29 7.45 -6.30 11.17
C LYS A 29 8.08 -7.33 10.22
N TYR A 30 7.33 -8.38 9.86
CA TYR A 30 7.85 -9.43 9.00
C TYR A 30 7.91 -9.01 7.53
N PHE A 31 7.01 -8.15 7.06
CA PHE A 31 7.09 -7.53 5.75
C PHE A 31 8.42 -6.76 5.60
N ARG A 32 8.70 -5.81 6.50
CA ARG A 32 9.92 -5.00 6.45
C ARG A 32 11.20 -5.83 6.63
N LYS A 33 11.17 -6.86 7.47
CA LYS A 33 12.28 -7.83 7.54
C LYS A 33 12.49 -8.59 6.23
N CYS A 34 11.45 -8.98 5.53
CA CYS A 34 11.56 -9.63 4.22
C CYS A 34 12.06 -8.67 3.15
N GLN A 35 11.55 -7.43 3.13
CA GLN A 35 11.91 -6.41 2.16
C GLN A 35 13.41 -6.11 2.17
N PHE A 36 14.00 -5.97 3.36
CA PHE A 36 15.41 -5.59 3.56
C PHE A 36 16.35 -6.74 3.93
N SER A 37 15.89 -7.99 3.87
CA SER A 37 16.76 -9.14 4.20
C SER A 37 17.73 -9.44 3.08
N SER A 38 19.03 -9.44 3.40
CA SER A 38 20.11 -9.90 2.53
C SER A 38 20.61 -11.31 2.90
N ASN A 39 20.42 -11.74 4.15
CA ASN A 39 20.85 -13.06 4.61
C ASN A 39 19.81 -14.14 4.24
N LYS A 40 20.24 -15.17 3.50
CA LYS A 40 19.36 -16.24 2.99
C LYS A 40 18.62 -16.99 4.10
N LEU A 41 19.30 -17.39 5.18
CA LEU A 41 18.70 -18.14 6.28
C LEU A 41 17.67 -17.31 7.05
N LEU A 42 18.03 -16.06 7.42
CA LEU A 42 17.10 -15.14 8.06
C LEU A 42 15.90 -14.80 7.16
N SER A 43 16.11 -14.72 5.85
CA SER A 43 15.03 -14.51 4.88
C SER A 43 14.04 -15.67 4.91
N LEU A 44 14.46 -16.91 4.97
CA LEU A 44 13.58 -18.08 5.05
C LEU A 44 12.71 -18.04 6.33
N VAL A 45 13.32 -17.78 7.47
CA VAL A 45 12.61 -17.66 8.75
C VAL A 45 11.58 -16.52 8.72
N ASN A 46 11.99 -15.33 8.24
CA ASN A 46 11.09 -14.18 8.15
C ASN A 46 9.92 -14.45 7.18
N ARG A 47 10.17 -15.12 6.05
CA ARG A 47 9.14 -15.51 5.08
C ARG A 47 8.13 -16.50 5.67
N PHE A 48 8.58 -17.44 6.50
CA PHE A 48 7.69 -18.38 7.19
C PHE A 48 6.69 -17.62 8.10
N PHE A 49 7.18 -16.75 8.99
CA PHE A 49 6.30 -15.95 9.85
C PHE A 49 5.41 -14.99 9.04
N PHE A 50 5.97 -14.34 8.02
CA PHE A 50 5.20 -13.45 7.14
C PHE A 50 4.07 -14.18 6.43
N ARG A 51 4.31 -15.40 5.92
CA ARG A 51 3.28 -16.23 5.28
C ARG A 51 2.14 -16.55 6.24
N ASN A 52 2.46 -16.91 7.49
CA ASN A 52 1.46 -17.27 8.48
C ASN A 52 0.58 -16.07 8.87
N ILE A 53 1.19 -14.90 9.08
CA ILE A 53 0.41 -13.71 9.45
C ILE A 53 -0.45 -13.19 8.28
N LYS A 54 0.04 -13.22 7.05
CA LYS A 54 -0.75 -12.86 5.87
C LYS A 54 -2.01 -13.70 5.72
N ARG A 55 -1.92 -15.01 5.98
CA ARG A 55 -3.09 -15.90 5.92
C ARG A 55 -4.17 -15.53 6.95
N LYS A 56 -3.77 -15.13 8.15
CA LYS A 56 -4.72 -14.69 9.20
C LYS A 56 -5.48 -13.42 8.82
N LEU A 57 -4.87 -12.56 8.04
CA LEU A 57 -5.44 -11.28 7.59
C LEU A 57 -6.00 -11.35 6.15
N ALA A 58 -5.93 -12.50 5.50
CA ALA A 58 -6.26 -12.65 4.07
C ALA A 58 -5.54 -11.60 3.19
N VAL A 59 -4.27 -11.28 3.50
CA VAL A 59 -3.46 -10.31 2.76
C VAL A 59 -2.59 -11.02 1.75
N GLU A 60 -2.67 -10.62 0.50
CA GLU A 60 -1.76 -11.03 -0.57
C GLU A 60 -0.72 -9.93 -0.81
N LEU A 61 0.48 -10.13 -0.31
CA LEU A 61 1.60 -9.20 -0.41
C LEU A 61 2.90 -9.99 -0.51
N ASN A 62 3.76 -9.66 -1.46
CA ASN A 62 5.09 -10.25 -1.54
C ASN A 62 6.05 -9.49 -0.62
N GLY A 63 6.90 -10.22 0.11
CA GLY A 63 7.88 -9.61 1.01
C GLY A 63 8.97 -8.77 0.33
N LYS A 64 9.01 -8.75 -1.00
CA LYS A 64 9.92 -7.94 -1.82
C LYS A 64 9.22 -6.85 -2.64
N THR A 65 7.89 -6.69 -2.48
CA THR A 65 7.17 -5.58 -3.11
C THR A 65 7.78 -4.25 -2.68
N ASP A 66 7.99 -3.37 -3.63
CA ASP A 66 8.62 -2.07 -3.43
C ASP A 66 7.62 -1.08 -2.83
N ILE A 67 7.64 -0.96 -1.50
CA ILE A 67 6.77 -0.05 -0.75
C ILE A 67 7.63 0.79 0.18
N ASP A 68 7.53 2.10 0.08
CA ASP A 68 8.30 3.04 0.88
C ASP A 68 7.77 3.14 2.33
N GLU A 69 8.39 3.96 3.15
CA GLU A 69 8.10 4.11 4.58
C GLU A 69 6.78 4.85 4.84
N GLY A 70 6.21 4.65 6.02
CA GLY A 70 4.94 5.29 6.38
C GLY A 70 3.70 4.61 5.78
N LEU A 71 3.77 3.33 5.46
CA LEU A 71 2.61 2.55 5.03
C LEU A 71 1.59 2.41 6.17
N TYR A 72 0.33 2.69 5.87
CA TYR A 72 -0.79 2.52 6.78
C TYR A 72 -1.83 1.55 6.20
N PHE A 73 -2.23 0.54 6.96
CA PHE A 73 -3.36 -0.32 6.60
C PHE A 73 -4.58 0.00 7.46
N GLY A 74 -5.62 0.55 6.83
CA GLY A 74 -6.91 0.76 7.46
C GLY A 74 -7.75 -0.51 7.39
N HIS A 75 -7.97 -1.17 8.56
CA HIS A 75 -8.64 -2.46 8.63
C HIS A 75 -7.95 -3.51 7.75
N ALA A 76 -6.74 -3.89 8.09
CA ALA A 76 -5.82 -4.75 7.32
C ALA A 76 -6.38 -6.15 7.05
N TYR A 77 -7.38 -6.26 6.18
CA TYR A 77 -8.01 -7.52 5.80
C TYR A 77 -8.37 -7.54 4.31
N GLY A 78 -8.08 -8.67 3.64
CA GLY A 78 -8.45 -8.85 2.23
C GLY A 78 -7.73 -7.93 1.25
N ILE A 79 -6.55 -7.43 1.59
CA ILE A 79 -5.75 -6.55 0.73
C ILE A 79 -4.89 -7.40 -0.20
N THR A 80 -4.96 -7.11 -1.51
CA THR A 80 -4.15 -7.78 -2.53
C THR A 80 -3.26 -6.78 -3.25
N ILE A 81 -1.93 -6.99 -3.18
CA ILE A 81 -0.93 -6.15 -3.86
C ILE A 81 0.01 -7.03 -4.67
N ASN A 82 0.01 -6.86 -5.99
CA ASN A 82 0.90 -7.58 -6.89
C ASN A 82 2.36 -7.25 -6.62
N SER A 83 3.25 -8.22 -6.78
CA SER A 83 4.67 -8.10 -6.46
C SER A 83 5.43 -7.06 -7.31
N GLY A 84 4.94 -6.71 -8.48
CA GLY A 84 5.53 -5.71 -9.37
C GLY A 84 5.07 -4.26 -9.11
N VAL A 85 4.15 -4.05 -8.17
CA VAL A 85 3.65 -2.72 -7.79
C VAL A 85 4.73 -1.94 -7.04
N LYS A 86 4.79 -0.63 -7.28
CA LYS A 86 5.58 0.32 -6.49
C LYS A 86 4.65 1.28 -5.76
N ILE A 87 4.93 1.55 -4.50
CA ILE A 87 4.13 2.45 -3.65
C ILE A 87 5.06 3.40 -2.91
N GLY A 88 4.78 4.68 -3.01
CA GLY A 88 5.52 5.75 -2.36
C GLY A 88 5.27 5.87 -0.86
N LYS A 89 5.72 6.98 -0.30
CA LYS A 89 5.65 7.29 1.15
C LYS A 89 4.25 7.63 1.61
N ASN A 90 3.98 7.35 2.88
CA ASN A 90 2.76 7.82 3.56
C ASN A 90 1.44 7.39 2.91
N CYS A 91 1.42 6.25 2.22
CA CYS A 91 0.20 5.75 1.59
C CYS A 91 -0.70 5.02 2.59
N ASN A 92 -2.02 5.28 2.48
CA ASN A 92 -3.06 4.59 3.24
C ASN A 92 -3.78 3.59 2.34
N ILE A 93 -3.82 2.32 2.73
CA ILE A 93 -4.49 1.26 1.98
C ILE A 93 -5.53 0.61 2.90
N HIS A 94 -6.78 0.60 2.47
CA HIS A 94 -7.89 0.07 3.27
C HIS A 94 -8.27 -1.36 2.87
N LYS A 95 -9.10 -1.99 3.70
CA LYS A 95 -9.54 -3.38 3.49
C LYS A 95 -10.14 -3.59 2.09
N GLY A 96 -9.95 -4.78 1.54
CA GLY A 96 -10.50 -5.17 0.24
C GLY A 96 -9.86 -4.49 -0.97
N VAL A 97 -8.87 -3.63 -0.78
CA VAL A 97 -8.16 -2.99 -1.90
C VAL A 97 -7.41 -4.03 -2.71
N MET A 98 -7.53 -3.93 -4.04
CA MET A 98 -6.77 -4.72 -5.00
C MET A 98 -5.89 -3.80 -5.86
N ILE A 99 -4.56 -4.05 -5.85
CA ILE A 99 -3.60 -3.37 -6.72
C ILE A 99 -2.93 -4.45 -7.57
N GLY A 100 -3.36 -4.56 -8.83
CA GLY A 100 -3.08 -5.70 -9.70
C GLY A 100 -2.43 -5.34 -11.02
N GLN A 101 -2.04 -6.38 -11.75
CA GLN A 101 -1.51 -6.25 -13.10
C GLN A 101 -2.61 -6.40 -14.15
N GLU A 102 -2.42 -5.80 -15.31
CA GLU A 102 -3.11 -6.14 -16.54
C GLU A 102 -2.19 -7.00 -17.41
N ASN A 103 -2.73 -8.06 -18.02
CA ASN A 103 -1.93 -9.04 -18.76
C ASN A 103 -1.84 -8.75 -20.25
N ARG A 104 -2.67 -7.85 -20.78
CA ARG A 104 -2.84 -7.60 -22.23
C ARG A 104 -2.89 -6.11 -22.55
N GLY A 105 -2.71 -5.83 -23.86
CA GLY A 105 -2.90 -4.50 -24.43
C GLY A 105 -1.87 -3.46 -23.97
N LYS A 106 -2.21 -2.19 -24.17
CA LYS A 106 -1.33 -1.05 -23.93
C LYS A 106 -0.96 -0.85 -22.47
N ARG A 107 -1.81 -1.33 -21.54
CA ARG A 107 -1.60 -1.22 -20.08
C ARG A 107 -1.05 -2.50 -19.45
N LYS A 108 -0.45 -3.38 -20.24
CA LYS A 108 0.20 -4.60 -19.70
C LYS A 108 1.28 -4.21 -18.69
N GLY A 109 1.11 -4.65 -17.44
CA GLY A 109 2.04 -4.36 -16.34
C GLY A 109 1.30 -4.02 -15.05
N THR A 110 2.01 -3.39 -14.13
CA THR A 110 1.57 -3.07 -12.77
C THR A 110 1.59 -1.57 -12.49
N PRO A 111 0.75 -1.08 -11.56
CA PRO A 111 0.72 0.33 -11.18
C PRO A 111 2.00 0.79 -10.48
N VAL A 112 2.29 2.07 -10.67
CA VAL A 112 3.21 2.87 -9.83
C VAL A 112 2.37 3.91 -9.10
N ILE A 113 2.45 3.91 -7.78
CA ILE A 113 1.68 4.79 -6.90
C ILE A 113 2.65 5.74 -6.22
N GLY A 114 2.36 7.04 -6.29
CA GLY A 114 3.16 8.10 -5.70
C GLY A 114 3.04 8.18 -4.17
N ASP A 115 3.49 9.29 -3.63
CA ASP A 115 3.46 9.58 -2.21
C ASP A 115 2.07 10.10 -1.77
N GLU A 116 1.74 9.84 -0.50
CA GLU A 116 0.52 10.40 0.09
C GLU A 116 -0.76 10.04 -0.67
N VAL A 117 -0.87 8.77 -1.12
CA VAL A 117 -2.08 8.28 -1.77
C VAL A 117 -2.97 7.56 -0.77
N TRP A 118 -4.22 8.01 -0.67
CA TRP A 118 -5.26 7.37 0.14
C TRP A 118 -6.15 6.49 -0.73
N ILE A 119 -6.18 5.18 -0.45
CA ILE A 119 -6.92 4.20 -1.25
C ILE A 119 -8.05 3.63 -0.40
N GLY A 120 -9.28 3.99 -0.75
CA GLY A 120 -10.50 3.63 -0.06
C GLY A 120 -10.85 2.14 -0.15
N ILE A 121 -11.76 1.73 0.72
CA ILE A 121 -12.22 0.33 0.84
C ILE A 121 -12.68 -0.21 -0.52
N ASN A 122 -12.24 -1.45 -0.86
CA ASN A 122 -12.61 -2.16 -2.09
C ASN A 122 -12.24 -1.43 -3.39
N ALA A 123 -11.38 -0.43 -3.38
CA ALA A 123 -10.90 0.17 -4.62
C ALA A 123 -10.02 -0.85 -5.38
N CYS A 124 -10.14 -0.83 -6.71
CA CYS A 124 -9.40 -1.70 -7.60
C CYS A 124 -8.55 -0.85 -8.56
N ILE A 125 -7.23 -1.04 -8.53
CA ILE A 125 -6.25 -0.31 -9.34
C ILE A 125 -5.49 -1.32 -10.18
N VAL A 126 -5.55 -1.22 -11.51
CA VAL A 126 -4.97 -2.25 -12.39
C VAL A 126 -4.25 -1.67 -13.59
N GLY A 127 -3.19 -2.38 -14.01
CA GLY A 127 -2.45 -2.09 -15.24
C GLY A 127 -1.22 -1.21 -15.03
N LYS A 128 -0.44 -1.06 -16.09
CA LYS A 128 0.72 -0.16 -16.13
C LYS A 128 0.24 1.29 -16.20
N ILE A 129 -0.09 1.85 -15.06
CA ILE A 129 -0.56 3.21 -14.86
C ILE A 129 0.25 3.91 -13.77
N ASN A 130 0.26 5.23 -13.79
CA ASN A 130 0.89 6.07 -12.79
C ASN A 130 -0.18 6.83 -12.00
N ILE A 131 -0.17 6.66 -10.69
CA ILE A 131 -0.94 7.48 -9.75
C ILE A 131 0.01 8.50 -9.15
N GLY A 132 -0.30 9.78 -9.31
CA GLY A 132 0.53 10.87 -8.78
C GLY A 132 0.51 10.97 -7.26
N ASN A 133 1.11 12.02 -6.72
CA ASN A 133 1.15 12.30 -5.29
C ASN A 133 -0.14 13.01 -4.83
N ASP A 134 -0.46 12.91 -3.54
CA ASP A 134 -1.64 13.56 -2.96
C ASP A 134 -2.92 13.23 -3.74
N VAL A 135 -3.20 11.92 -3.87
CA VAL A 135 -4.37 11.40 -4.57
C VAL A 135 -5.29 10.65 -3.60
N LEU A 136 -6.57 11.02 -3.60
CA LEU A 136 -7.61 10.31 -2.87
C LEU A 136 -8.41 9.44 -3.84
N ILE A 137 -8.34 8.11 -3.67
CA ILE A 137 -9.15 7.15 -4.43
C ILE A 137 -10.31 6.71 -3.55
N ALA A 138 -11.51 7.12 -3.91
CA ALA A 138 -12.72 6.83 -3.15
C ALA A 138 -13.04 5.32 -3.09
N PRO A 139 -13.78 4.86 -2.07
CA PRO A 139 -14.21 3.46 -1.97
C PRO A 139 -14.91 2.97 -3.23
N ASN A 140 -14.72 1.66 -3.55
CA ASN A 140 -15.32 0.98 -4.71
C ASN A 140 -14.97 1.57 -6.08
N SER A 141 -13.93 2.39 -6.20
CA SER A 141 -13.47 2.93 -7.48
C SER A 141 -12.70 1.90 -8.29
N PHE A 142 -12.88 1.92 -9.61
CA PHE A 142 -12.09 1.13 -10.55
C PHE A 142 -11.16 2.04 -11.36
N VAL A 143 -9.86 1.97 -11.09
CA VAL A 143 -8.83 2.85 -11.67
C VAL A 143 -7.94 2.05 -12.61
N ASN A 144 -8.02 2.36 -13.89
CA ASN A 144 -7.24 1.73 -14.95
C ASN A 144 -6.63 2.75 -15.94
N CYS A 145 -6.42 3.97 -15.48
CA CYS A 145 -5.79 5.06 -16.23
C CYS A 145 -4.84 5.85 -15.32
N ASP A 146 -3.95 6.63 -15.93
CA ASP A 146 -3.08 7.54 -15.19
C ASP A 146 -3.90 8.59 -14.45
N VAL A 147 -3.45 8.91 -13.22
CA VAL A 147 -4.08 9.91 -12.36
C VAL A 147 -3.03 10.97 -12.02
N PRO A 148 -3.26 12.24 -12.37
CA PRO A 148 -2.34 13.32 -12.00
C PRO A 148 -2.31 13.53 -10.49
N SER A 149 -1.22 14.12 -9.98
CA SER A 149 -1.14 14.56 -8.58
C SER A 149 -2.27 15.52 -8.24
N HIS A 150 -2.58 15.64 -6.94
CA HIS A 150 -3.60 16.55 -6.44
C HIS A 150 -4.97 16.25 -7.05
N SER A 151 -5.45 15.03 -6.87
CA SER A 151 -6.69 14.57 -7.49
C SER A 151 -7.55 13.71 -6.55
N ILE A 152 -8.85 13.82 -6.73
CA ILE A 152 -9.82 12.88 -6.18
C ILE A 152 -10.34 12.00 -7.32
N VAL A 153 -10.33 10.68 -7.10
CA VAL A 153 -10.78 9.67 -8.05
C VAL A 153 -11.96 8.89 -7.47
N PHE A 154 -13.03 8.73 -8.22
CA PHE A 154 -14.20 7.99 -7.76
C PHE A 154 -14.98 7.33 -8.91
N GLY A 155 -15.65 6.23 -8.61
CA GLY A 155 -16.59 5.56 -9.51
C GLY A 155 -16.00 4.43 -10.35
N ASN A 156 -16.90 3.80 -11.14
CA ASN A 156 -16.59 2.77 -12.13
C ASN A 156 -17.51 2.96 -13.36
N PRO A 157 -16.96 3.43 -14.52
CA PRO A 157 -15.58 3.87 -14.72
C PRO A 157 -15.20 5.06 -13.85
N CYS A 158 -13.91 5.22 -13.53
CA CYS A 158 -13.48 6.28 -12.63
C CYS A 158 -13.56 7.67 -13.29
N ILE A 159 -13.93 8.64 -12.47
CA ILE A 159 -13.90 10.08 -12.77
C ILE A 159 -12.77 10.68 -11.93
N ILE A 160 -11.97 11.54 -12.56
CA ILE A 160 -10.86 12.24 -11.93
C ILE A 160 -11.22 13.72 -11.80
N LYS A 161 -11.07 14.28 -10.60
CA LYS A 161 -11.21 15.71 -10.35
C LYS A 161 -9.95 16.26 -9.69
N SER A 162 -9.39 17.33 -10.24
CA SER A 162 -8.29 18.04 -9.61
C SER A 162 -8.73 18.66 -8.29
N ARG A 163 -7.89 18.50 -7.28
CA ARG A 163 -8.09 19.08 -5.94
C ARG A 163 -6.77 19.18 -5.18
N ASP A 164 -6.34 20.38 -4.90
CA ASP A 164 -5.19 20.62 -4.03
C ASP A 164 -5.47 20.08 -2.63
N ASN A 165 -4.45 19.51 -2.01
CA ASN A 165 -4.55 18.85 -0.70
C ASN A 165 -5.66 17.77 -0.67
N ALA A 166 -5.74 16.96 -1.72
CA ALA A 166 -6.81 15.97 -1.90
C ALA A 166 -6.91 14.98 -0.72
N THR A 167 -5.79 14.71 -0.05
CA THR A 167 -5.69 13.77 1.08
C THR A 167 -5.69 14.46 2.45
N GLU A 168 -5.93 15.77 2.51
CA GLU A 168 -6.03 16.50 3.78
C GLU A 168 -7.13 15.91 4.68
N GLY A 169 -6.81 15.67 5.94
CA GLY A 169 -7.71 15.03 6.90
C GLY A 169 -7.82 13.49 6.77
N TYR A 170 -7.36 12.92 5.65
CA TYR A 170 -7.37 11.46 5.42
C TYR A 170 -6.01 10.81 5.74
N ILE A 171 -4.91 11.52 5.47
CA ILE A 171 -3.55 11.04 5.75
C ILE A 171 -2.95 11.86 6.88
N ASN A 172 -2.92 11.28 8.07
CA ASN A 172 -2.39 11.90 9.28
C ASN A 172 -1.04 11.29 9.69
N ASN A 173 -0.32 11.93 10.63
CA ASN A 173 0.93 11.45 11.20
C ASN A 173 1.97 11.07 10.14
N LYS A 174 2.12 11.89 9.10
CA LYS A 174 3.06 11.65 8.00
C LYS A 174 4.50 11.56 8.51
N VAL A 175 5.27 10.59 8.01
CA VAL A 175 6.71 10.54 8.24
C VAL A 175 7.42 11.50 7.28
N LYS A 176 8.47 12.14 7.77
CA LYS A 176 9.29 13.11 7.02
C LYS A 176 10.36 12.42 6.16
#